data_63df44a5d99def370fcc0064dc01841c
#
_entry.id   63df44a5d99def370fcc0064dc01841c
#
_cell.length_a   1.000
_cell.length_b   1.000
_cell.length_c   1.000
_cell.angle_alpha   90.00
_cell.angle_beta   90.00
_cell.angle_gamma   90.00
#
_symmetry.space_group_name_H-M   'P 1'
#
loop_
_entity.id
_entity.type
_entity.pdbx_description
1 polymer ?
#
loop_
_entity_poly.entity_id
_entity_poly.type
_entity_poly.pdbx_seq_one_letter_code
_entity_poly.pdbx_strand_id
1 'polypeptide(L)'
;MSKVKICGNTNLMDARLAAQLGADYLGIIFTESKRKISVPSAKAILQAMPDFKNFVGVFSNQPKAEVENIARQTGIKILQFHGEETALYCEHFMEQGFQVIKTFHMKDAMSLKRIDEYNVTAFMLDTYSMDGGGGTGQTFDWELVGHEHRPFFHDKLFLAGGLNVRNLQAALAKLNPYAVDVASGVEKEPGKKDPALLEEFIRIAKEGTKQNASKALHP
;
A
#
# COMPACT_ATOMS: atom_id res chain seq x y z
N MET A 1 10.80 3.16 12.49
CA MET A 1 9.56 2.36 12.51
C MET A 1 8.90 2.49 11.17
N SER A 2 8.66 1.39 10.48
CA SER A 2 7.91 1.43 9.22
C SER A 2 6.44 1.73 9.49
N LYS A 3 5.82 2.50 8.59
CA LYS A 3 4.38 2.69 8.56
C LYS A 3 3.67 1.42 8.09
N VAL A 4 2.40 1.27 8.43
CA VAL A 4 1.60 0.10 8.04
C VAL A 4 0.38 0.53 7.26
N LYS A 5 0.23 -0.02 6.05
CA LYS A 5 -0.99 0.10 5.26
C LYS A 5 -1.72 -1.24 5.25
N ILE A 6 -2.98 -1.23 5.67
CA ILE A 6 -3.89 -2.37 5.59
C ILE A 6 -4.82 -2.13 4.40
N CYS A 7 -4.68 -2.93 3.36
CA CYS A 7 -5.39 -2.77 2.10
C CYS A 7 -6.61 -3.68 1.98
N GLY A 8 -7.59 -3.29 1.15
CA GLY A 8 -8.79 -4.08 0.89
C GLY A 8 -9.77 -4.13 2.07
N ASN A 9 -9.98 -2.99 2.74
CA ASN A 9 -10.98 -2.86 3.77
C ASN A 9 -12.38 -2.79 3.12
N THR A 10 -13.20 -3.78 3.36
CA THR A 10 -14.54 -3.90 2.75
C THR A 10 -15.66 -3.60 3.74
N ASN A 11 -15.37 -3.51 5.03
CA ASN A 11 -16.34 -3.30 6.11
C ASN A 11 -15.75 -2.41 7.23
N LEU A 12 -16.64 -1.78 7.97
CA LEU A 12 -16.28 -0.85 9.02
C LEU A 12 -15.56 -1.52 10.21
N MET A 13 -15.93 -2.75 10.53
CA MET A 13 -15.38 -3.45 11.71
C MET A 13 -13.89 -3.73 11.52
N ASP A 14 -13.51 -4.26 10.37
CA ASP A 14 -12.10 -4.52 10.03
C ASP A 14 -11.29 -3.23 9.92
N ALA A 15 -11.86 -2.18 9.30
CA ALA A 15 -11.21 -0.87 9.18
C ALA A 15 -10.94 -0.24 10.56
N ARG A 16 -11.90 -0.28 11.47
CA ARG A 16 -11.74 0.20 12.86
C ARG A 16 -10.69 -0.60 13.61
N LEU A 17 -10.75 -1.92 13.54
CA LEU A 17 -9.79 -2.78 14.21
C LEU A 17 -8.35 -2.48 13.71
N ALA A 18 -8.15 -2.38 12.41
CA ALA A 18 -6.84 -2.04 11.85
C ALA A 18 -6.33 -0.68 12.37
N ALA A 19 -7.18 0.34 12.41
CA ALA A 19 -6.83 1.66 12.93
C ALA A 19 -6.49 1.61 14.43
N GLN A 20 -7.29 0.90 15.24
CA GLN A 20 -7.07 0.73 16.68
C GLN A 20 -5.77 0.00 17.00
N LEU A 21 -5.40 -0.98 16.18
CA LEU A 21 -4.13 -1.71 16.29
C LEU A 21 -2.92 -0.90 15.80
N GLY A 22 -3.12 0.29 15.21
CA GLY A 22 -2.07 1.21 14.84
C GLY A 22 -1.69 1.18 13.36
N ALA A 23 -2.58 0.76 12.46
CA ALA A 23 -2.41 0.98 11.03
C ALA A 23 -2.32 2.49 10.73
N ASP A 24 -1.33 2.88 9.92
CA ASP A 24 -1.13 4.27 9.50
C ASP A 24 -1.99 4.65 8.28
N TYR A 25 -2.31 3.65 7.43
CA TYR A 25 -3.10 3.82 6.20
C TYR A 25 -4.13 2.70 6.07
N LEU A 26 -5.30 3.02 5.50
CA LEU A 26 -6.36 2.07 5.18
C LEU A 26 -6.71 2.15 3.69
N GLY A 27 -6.45 1.07 2.95
CA GLY A 27 -6.74 0.99 1.52
C GLY A 27 -8.18 0.58 1.23
N ILE A 28 -8.85 1.35 0.37
CA ILE A 28 -10.20 1.10 -0.16
C ILE A 28 -10.07 0.87 -1.67
N ILE A 29 -10.53 -0.27 -2.16
CA ILE A 29 -10.33 -0.67 -3.56
C ILE A 29 -11.57 -0.32 -4.39
N PHE A 30 -11.37 0.49 -5.43
CA PHE A 30 -12.41 0.91 -6.39
C PHE A 30 -12.26 0.26 -7.78
N THR A 31 -11.16 -0.44 -8.02
CA THR A 31 -10.93 -1.21 -9.26
C THR A 31 -11.38 -2.66 -9.11
N GLU A 32 -11.42 -3.41 -10.24
CA GLU A 32 -11.83 -4.83 -10.24
C GLU A 32 -10.94 -5.66 -9.31
N SER A 33 -11.58 -6.26 -8.32
CA SER A 33 -10.93 -7.05 -7.27
C SER A 33 -11.99 -7.79 -6.46
N LYS A 34 -11.62 -8.93 -5.84
CA LYS A 34 -12.44 -9.60 -4.81
C LYS A 34 -12.72 -8.72 -3.58
N ARG A 35 -12.00 -7.57 -3.46
CA ARG A 35 -12.09 -6.61 -2.35
C ARG A 35 -12.64 -5.26 -2.78
N LYS A 36 -13.17 -5.17 -4.00
CA LYS A 36 -13.82 -3.95 -4.49
C LYS A 36 -15.07 -3.65 -3.68
N ILE A 37 -15.25 -2.38 -3.31
CA ILE A 37 -16.50 -1.92 -2.69
C ILE A 37 -17.08 -0.73 -3.46
N SER A 38 -18.37 -0.51 -3.27
CA SER A 38 -19.07 0.60 -3.89
C SER A 38 -18.69 1.95 -3.24
N VAL A 39 -18.85 3.04 -3.98
CA VAL A 39 -18.64 4.40 -3.46
C VAL A 39 -19.53 4.69 -2.23
N PRO A 40 -20.83 4.33 -2.22
CA PRO A 40 -21.65 4.48 -1.01
C PRO A 40 -21.11 3.71 0.21
N SER A 41 -20.66 2.46 0.01
CA SER A 41 -20.06 1.67 1.10
C SER A 41 -18.77 2.28 1.63
N ALA A 42 -17.89 2.74 0.73
CA ALA A 42 -16.67 3.44 1.12
C ALA A 42 -16.98 4.71 1.92
N LYS A 43 -17.92 5.52 1.42
CA LYS A 43 -18.35 6.75 2.10
C LYS A 43 -18.87 6.48 3.52
N ALA A 44 -19.67 5.41 3.70
CA ALA A 44 -20.16 5.02 5.02
C ALA A 44 -19.01 4.66 5.99
N ILE A 45 -17.98 3.93 5.51
CA ILE A 45 -16.80 3.61 6.32
C ILE A 45 -16.07 4.90 6.73
N LEU A 46 -15.77 5.78 5.78
CA LEU A 46 -15.02 7.01 6.04
C LEU A 46 -15.75 7.94 7.00
N GLN A 47 -17.07 8.11 6.82
CA GLN A 47 -17.90 8.93 7.70
C GLN A 47 -18.00 8.39 9.13
N ALA A 48 -17.95 7.07 9.30
CA ALA A 48 -17.95 6.42 10.61
C ALA A 48 -16.59 6.47 11.33
N MET A 49 -15.54 6.99 10.66
CA MET A 49 -14.18 7.12 11.17
C MET A 49 -13.61 8.53 10.90
N PRO A 50 -14.22 9.60 11.40
CA PRO A 50 -13.90 10.98 11.02
C PRO A 50 -12.50 11.42 11.46
N ASP A 51 -11.94 10.78 12.49
CA ASP A 51 -10.60 11.09 13.03
C ASP A 51 -9.48 10.41 12.24
N PHE A 52 -9.77 9.36 11.48
CA PHE A 52 -8.79 8.68 10.63
C PHE A 52 -8.67 9.41 9.28
N LYS A 53 -7.48 9.93 8.95
CA LYS A 53 -7.28 10.78 7.76
C LYS A 53 -6.63 10.08 6.57
N ASN A 54 -5.91 8.99 6.80
CA ASN A 54 -5.07 8.35 5.78
C ASN A 54 -5.78 7.20 5.06
N PHE A 55 -7.00 7.44 4.60
CA PHE A 55 -7.65 6.53 3.65
C PHE A 55 -7.01 6.66 2.28
N VAL A 56 -6.66 5.52 1.66
CA VAL A 56 -6.06 5.42 0.34
C VAL A 56 -7.06 4.79 -0.63
N GLY A 57 -7.47 5.53 -1.63
CA GLY A 57 -8.27 4.99 -2.74
C GLY A 57 -7.38 4.27 -3.74
N VAL A 58 -7.66 3.00 -4.01
CA VAL A 58 -6.89 2.18 -4.95
C VAL A 58 -7.62 2.06 -6.28
N PHE A 59 -6.94 2.43 -7.35
CA PHE A 59 -7.42 2.51 -8.72
C PHE A 59 -6.47 1.77 -9.66
N SER A 60 -6.95 1.32 -10.81
CA SER A 60 -6.14 0.69 -11.85
C SER A 60 -6.71 1.02 -13.22
N ASN A 61 -6.00 1.82 -14.00
CA ASN A 61 -6.31 2.22 -15.38
C ASN A 61 -7.69 2.86 -15.59
N GLN A 62 -8.29 3.44 -14.55
CA GLN A 62 -9.58 4.10 -14.64
C GLN A 62 -9.43 5.49 -15.29
N PRO A 63 -10.45 5.98 -16.02
CA PRO A 63 -10.47 7.34 -16.54
C PRO A 63 -10.32 8.40 -15.44
N LYS A 64 -9.57 9.48 -15.67
CA LYS A 64 -9.35 10.56 -14.69
C LYS A 64 -10.66 11.08 -14.09
N ALA A 65 -11.66 11.32 -14.93
CA ALA A 65 -12.97 11.82 -14.50
C ALA A 65 -13.69 10.88 -13.51
N GLU A 66 -13.50 9.56 -13.64
CA GLU A 66 -14.05 8.57 -12.71
C GLU A 66 -13.35 8.66 -11.36
N VAL A 67 -12.00 8.69 -11.36
CA VAL A 67 -11.20 8.83 -10.13
C VAL A 67 -11.52 10.12 -9.40
N GLU A 68 -11.58 11.25 -10.11
CA GLU A 68 -11.97 12.57 -9.56
C GLU A 68 -13.36 12.53 -8.92
N ASN A 69 -14.31 11.90 -9.61
CA ASN A 69 -15.68 11.78 -9.11
C ASN A 69 -15.74 10.96 -7.81
N ILE A 70 -15.02 9.83 -7.77
CA ILE A 70 -14.93 8.96 -6.57
C ILE A 70 -14.24 9.72 -5.44
N ALA A 71 -13.10 10.36 -5.70
CA ALA A 71 -12.36 11.13 -4.69
C ALA A 71 -13.22 12.28 -4.11
N ARG A 72 -13.94 13.00 -4.96
CA ARG A 72 -14.86 14.07 -4.52
C ARG A 72 -16.00 13.54 -3.65
N GLN A 73 -16.62 12.41 -4.02
CA GLN A 73 -17.73 11.84 -3.27
C GLN A 73 -17.31 11.27 -1.92
N THR A 74 -16.11 10.70 -1.83
CA THR A 74 -15.59 10.05 -0.63
C THR A 74 -14.79 10.99 0.27
N GLY A 75 -14.20 12.05 -0.29
CA GLY A 75 -13.28 12.94 0.40
C GLY A 75 -11.85 12.39 0.54
N ILE A 76 -11.54 11.24 -0.08
CA ILE A 76 -10.20 10.64 -0.08
C ILE A 76 -9.19 11.60 -0.71
N LYS A 77 -8.01 11.74 -0.06
CA LYS A 77 -6.92 12.63 -0.49
C LYS A 77 -5.66 11.89 -0.94
N ILE A 78 -5.59 10.59 -0.71
CA ILE A 78 -4.45 9.75 -1.10
C ILE A 78 -4.93 8.76 -2.15
N LEU A 79 -4.35 8.82 -3.34
CA LEU A 79 -4.71 7.97 -4.48
C LEU A 79 -3.56 7.01 -4.77
N GLN A 80 -3.85 5.73 -4.82
CA GLN A 80 -2.89 4.71 -5.26
C GLN A 80 -3.26 4.26 -6.67
N PHE A 81 -2.33 4.42 -7.60
CA PHE A 81 -2.46 3.96 -8.98
C PHE A 81 -1.71 2.65 -9.15
N HIS A 82 -2.49 1.59 -9.31
CA HIS A 82 -2.01 0.20 -9.28
C HIS A 82 -1.89 -0.43 -10.66
N GLY A 83 -2.26 0.28 -11.72
CA GLY A 83 -2.19 -0.16 -13.12
C GLY A 83 -1.00 0.44 -13.87
N GLU A 84 -1.19 0.68 -15.17
CA GLU A 84 -0.17 1.22 -16.10
C GLU A 84 -0.33 2.73 -16.30
N GLU A 85 -0.83 3.45 -15.27
CA GLU A 85 -1.00 4.89 -15.34
C GLU A 85 0.34 5.58 -15.58
N THR A 86 0.38 6.49 -16.57
CA THR A 86 1.61 7.21 -16.97
C THR A 86 2.01 8.28 -15.93
N ALA A 87 3.25 8.79 -16.05
CA ALA A 87 3.73 9.89 -15.23
C ALA A 87 2.81 11.12 -15.34
N LEU A 88 2.39 11.50 -16.57
CA LEU A 88 1.46 12.60 -16.82
C LEU A 88 0.06 12.36 -16.22
N TYR A 89 -0.36 11.11 -16.11
CA TYR A 89 -1.59 10.77 -15.41
C TYR A 89 -1.47 11.03 -13.91
N CYS A 90 -0.37 10.62 -13.31
CA CYS A 90 -0.09 10.84 -11.89
C CYS A 90 0.07 12.33 -11.56
N GLU A 91 0.81 13.06 -12.40
CA GLU A 91 1.05 14.51 -12.27
C GLU A 91 -0.26 15.31 -12.23
N HIS A 92 -1.21 14.99 -13.10
CA HIS A 92 -2.53 15.61 -13.11
C HIS A 92 -3.23 15.60 -11.74
N PHE A 93 -3.12 14.50 -10.97
CA PHE A 93 -3.69 14.43 -9.62
C PHE A 93 -2.82 15.13 -8.58
N MET A 94 -1.50 15.10 -8.74
CA MET A 94 -0.59 15.86 -7.87
C MET A 94 -0.85 17.38 -7.96
N GLU A 95 -1.06 17.91 -9.18
CA GLU A 95 -1.41 19.32 -9.41
C GLU A 95 -2.74 19.72 -8.78
N GLN A 96 -3.67 18.78 -8.64
CA GLN A 96 -4.94 18.99 -7.93
C GLN A 96 -4.83 18.88 -6.41
N GLY A 97 -3.61 18.66 -5.87
CA GLY A 97 -3.34 18.57 -4.44
C GLY A 97 -3.60 17.19 -3.81
N PHE A 98 -3.76 16.14 -4.62
CA PHE A 98 -3.79 14.78 -4.10
C PHE A 98 -2.38 14.27 -3.80
N GLN A 99 -2.26 13.42 -2.79
CA GLN A 99 -1.08 12.58 -2.61
C GLN A 99 -1.22 11.35 -3.51
N VAL A 100 -0.16 11.03 -4.26
CA VAL A 100 -0.18 9.93 -5.22
C VAL A 100 0.85 8.88 -4.82
N ILE A 101 0.40 7.62 -4.73
CA ILE A 101 1.24 6.43 -4.60
C ILE A 101 1.20 5.70 -5.94
N LYS A 102 2.33 5.60 -6.65
CA LYS A 102 2.41 4.84 -7.90
C LYS A 102 2.97 3.45 -7.64
N THR A 103 2.25 2.43 -8.08
CA THR A 103 2.67 1.03 -7.95
C THR A 103 3.47 0.59 -9.18
N PHE A 104 4.58 -0.09 -8.92
CA PHE A 104 5.41 -0.80 -9.89
C PHE A 104 5.37 -2.29 -9.59
N HIS A 105 4.99 -3.09 -10.60
CA HIS A 105 4.92 -4.54 -10.49
C HIS A 105 6.29 -5.16 -10.80
N MET A 106 6.91 -5.71 -9.78
CA MET A 106 8.27 -6.24 -9.82
C MET A 106 8.31 -7.64 -10.43
N LYS A 107 8.77 -7.72 -11.67
CA LYS A 107 9.03 -8.96 -12.40
C LYS A 107 10.53 -9.25 -12.50
N ASP A 108 11.29 -8.22 -12.85
CA ASP A 108 12.74 -8.24 -13.06
C ASP A 108 13.33 -6.82 -12.81
N ALA A 109 14.62 -6.65 -12.97
CA ALA A 109 15.29 -5.37 -12.79
C ALA A 109 14.78 -4.27 -13.75
N MET A 110 14.22 -4.64 -14.90
CA MET A 110 13.69 -3.68 -15.87
C MET A 110 12.37 -3.06 -15.43
N SER A 111 11.71 -3.64 -14.41
CA SER A 111 10.45 -3.13 -13.85
C SER A 111 10.59 -1.70 -13.29
N LEU A 112 11.80 -1.28 -12.92
CA LEU A 112 12.11 0.04 -12.39
C LEU A 112 12.75 1.00 -13.42
N LYS A 113 12.93 0.59 -14.68
CA LYS A 113 13.65 1.38 -15.70
C LYS A 113 13.12 2.80 -15.91
N ARG A 114 11.82 3.02 -15.65
CA ARG A 114 11.15 4.30 -15.88
C ARG A 114 10.71 4.99 -14.59
N ILE A 115 11.25 4.58 -13.45
CA ILE A 115 10.81 5.11 -12.15
C ILE A 115 11.13 6.59 -11.99
N ASP A 116 12.21 7.05 -12.60
CA ASP A 116 12.67 8.44 -12.61
C ASP A 116 11.77 9.39 -13.41
N GLU A 117 10.89 8.85 -14.27
CA GLU A 117 9.89 9.65 -14.98
C GLU A 117 8.75 10.13 -14.06
N TYR A 118 8.59 9.52 -12.89
CA TYR A 118 7.45 9.77 -11.99
C TYR A 118 7.83 10.70 -10.84
N ASN A 119 7.23 11.88 -10.82
CA ASN A 119 7.26 12.78 -9.67
C ASN A 119 5.99 12.57 -8.83
N VAL A 120 6.04 11.67 -7.86
CA VAL A 120 4.89 11.28 -7.04
C VAL A 120 5.23 11.36 -5.54
N THR A 121 4.20 11.34 -4.69
CA THR A 121 4.37 11.39 -3.23
C THR A 121 5.10 10.16 -2.71
N ALA A 122 4.76 8.98 -3.23
CA ALA A 122 5.38 7.73 -2.83
C ALA A 122 5.33 6.69 -3.97
N PHE A 123 6.21 5.71 -3.86
CA PHE A 123 6.28 4.54 -4.74
C PHE A 123 5.85 3.30 -3.99
N MET A 124 5.11 2.41 -4.65
CA MET A 124 4.83 1.09 -4.14
C MET A 124 5.47 0.04 -5.04
N LEU A 125 6.21 -0.89 -4.46
CA LEU A 125 6.69 -2.09 -5.15
C LEU A 125 5.82 -3.27 -4.77
N ASP A 126 5.20 -3.89 -5.76
CA ASP A 126 4.33 -5.07 -5.59
C ASP A 126 4.84 -6.23 -6.44
N THR A 127 4.53 -7.45 -6.05
CA THR A 127 4.88 -8.64 -6.82
C THR A 127 4.09 -8.69 -8.11
N TYR A 128 4.76 -8.94 -9.23
CA TYR A 128 4.09 -9.21 -10.50
C TYR A 128 3.26 -10.50 -10.41
N SER A 129 2.01 -10.44 -10.83
CA SER A 129 1.14 -11.61 -10.97
C SER A 129 0.62 -11.70 -12.40
N MET A 130 0.83 -12.83 -13.06
CA MET A 130 0.33 -13.05 -14.43
C MET A 130 -1.21 -13.01 -14.51
N ASP A 131 -1.89 -13.36 -13.43
CA ASP A 131 -3.35 -13.42 -13.37
C ASP A 131 -3.99 -12.06 -12.97
N GLY A 132 -3.19 -10.99 -12.82
CA GLY A 132 -3.67 -9.67 -12.42
C GLY A 132 -4.31 -9.61 -11.04
N GLY A 133 -4.36 -10.73 -10.33
CA GLY A 133 -4.93 -10.85 -8.99
C GLY A 133 -3.84 -10.87 -7.94
N GLY A 134 -3.71 -9.81 -7.15
CA GLY A 134 -2.88 -9.82 -5.95
C GLY A 134 -3.33 -10.91 -4.97
N GLY A 135 -2.41 -11.41 -4.12
CA GLY A 135 -2.74 -12.34 -3.05
C GLY A 135 -2.27 -13.78 -3.27
N THR A 136 -1.31 -13.99 -4.17
CA THR A 136 -0.67 -15.32 -4.38
C THR A 136 0.20 -15.76 -3.20
N GLY A 137 0.53 -14.85 -2.27
CA GLY A 137 1.45 -15.10 -1.15
C GLY A 137 2.92 -15.20 -1.57
N GLN A 138 3.22 -15.07 -2.86
CA GLN A 138 4.59 -15.03 -3.37
C GLN A 138 5.14 -13.60 -3.30
N THR A 139 6.40 -13.47 -2.88
CA THR A 139 7.15 -12.21 -2.91
C THR A 139 8.03 -12.17 -4.15
N PHE A 140 8.27 -10.98 -4.69
CA PHE A 140 9.34 -10.80 -5.67
C PHE A 140 10.72 -10.90 -4.98
N ASP A 141 11.76 -11.11 -5.78
CA ASP A 141 13.14 -11.06 -5.28
C ASP A 141 13.51 -9.63 -4.88
N TRP A 142 13.65 -9.37 -3.60
CA TRP A 142 13.97 -8.03 -3.07
C TRP A 142 15.38 -7.54 -3.47
N GLU A 143 16.27 -8.41 -3.97
CA GLU A 143 17.57 -8.02 -4.55
C GLU A 143 17.40 -7.20 -5.85
N LEU A 144 16.24 -7.34 -6.53
CA LEU A 144 15.92 -6.54 -7.71
C LEU A 144 15.84 -5.04 -7.40
N VAL A 145 15.66 -4.67 -6.12
CA VAL A 145 15.77 -3.28 -5.67
C VAL A 145 17.24 -2.95 -5.45
N GLY A 146 17.96 -2.71 -6.56
CA GLY A 146 19.38 -2.39 -6.56
C GLY A 146 19.73 -1.14 -5.75
N HIS A 147 21.02 -1.00 -5.41
CA HIS A 147 21.53 0.14 -4.67
C HIS A 147 21.28 1.48 -5.39
N GLU A 148 21.28 1.47 -6.72
CA GLU A 148 21.03 2.62 -7.58
C GLU A 148 19.63 3.22 -7.44
N HIS A 149 18.62 2.41 -7.09
CA HIS A 149 17.24 2.86 -6.92
C HIS A 149 16.93 3.33 -5.49
N ARG A 150 17.78 3.00 -4.50
CA ARG A 150 17.55 3.35 -3.09
C ARG A 150 17.38 4.86 -2.83
N PRO A 151 18.12 5.77 -3.51
CA PRO A 151 17.90 7.20 -3.31
C PRO A 151 16.49 7.68 -3.70
N PHE A 152 15.85 7.05 -4.68
CA PHE A 152 14.47 7.37 -5.08
C PHE A 152 13.45 6.96 -4.01
N PHE A 153 13.79 5.93 -3.23
CA PHE A 153 12.88 5.32 -2.27
C PHE A 153 13.01 5.86 -0.84
N HIS A 154 14.00 6.73 -0.58
CA HIS A 154 14.18 7.28 0.75
C HIS A 154 12.90 7.95 1.24
N ASP A 155 12.34 7.46 2.35
CA ASP A 155 11.08 7.93 2.95
C ASP A 155 9.83 7.90 2.05
N LYS A 156 9.88 7.16 0.93
CA LYS A 156 8.80 7.09 -0.06
C LYS A 156 8.40 5.68 -0.47
N LEU A 157 9.10 4.64 0.00
CA LEU A 157 8.85 3.26 -0.41
C LEU A 157 7.73 2.61 0.39
N PHE A 158 6.66 2.22 -0.28
CA PHE A 158 5.71 1.24 0.19
C PHE A 158 6.08 -0.14 -0.37
N LEU A 159 6.35 -1.10 0.49
CA LEU A 159 6.62 -2.48 0.09
C LEU A 159 5.36 -3.31 0.20
N ALA A 160 4.95 -3.90 -0.91
CA ALA A 160 3.81 -4.78 -1.06
C ALA A 160 4.22 -6.14 -1.67
N GLY A 161 3.26 -6.96 -2.05
CA GLY A 161 3.47 -8.23 -2.75
C GLY A 161 3.75 -9.39 -1.81
N GLY A 162 2.71 -10.18 -1.50
CA GLY A 162 2.82 -11.42 -0.74
C GLY A 162 3.30 -11.30 0.71
N LEU A 163 3.34 -10.08 1.28
CA LEU A 163 3.73 -9.89 2.67
C LEU A 163 2.73 -10.56 3.62
N ASN A 164 3.28 -11.16 4.66
CA ASN A 164 2.54 -11.83 5.73
C ASN A 164 3.41 -11.89 7.00
N VAL A 165 2.89 -12.38 8.11
CA VAL A 165 3.58 -12.45 9.40
C VAL A 165 4.89 -13.24 9.36
N ARG A 166 5.04 -14.19 8.42
CA ARG A 166 6.22 -15.08 8.34
C ARG A 166 7.41 -14.42 7.63
N ASN A 167 7.15 -13.56 6.63
CA ASN A 167 8.21 -12.96 5.79
C ASN A 167 8.45 -11.47 6.08
N LEU A 168 7.57 -10.83 6.85
CA LEU A 168 7.64 -9.39 7.09
C LEU A 168 8.95 -8.94 7.73
N GLN A 169 9.46 -9.68 8.72
CA GLN A 169 10.71 -9.30 9.39
C GLN A 169 11.91 -9.33 8.45
N ALA A 170 11.98 -10.32 7.57
CA ALA A 170 13.03 -10.39 6.54
C ALA A 170 12.92 -9.23 5.54
N ALA A 171 11.71 -8.89 5.11
CA ALA A 171 11.44 -7.77 4.23
C ALA A 171 11.88 -6.42 4.84
N LEU A 172 11.56 -6.19 6.11
CA LEU A 172 11.96 -5.00 6.84
C LEU A 172 13.48 -4.87 6.98
N ALA A 173 14.16 -5.99 7.30
CA ALA A 173 15.61 -6.02 7.42
C ALA A 173 16.32 -5.74 6.09
N LYS A 174 15.75 -6.22 4.96
CA LYS A 174 16.36 -6.13 3.65
C LYS A 174 16.21 -4.76 3.01
N LEU A 175 15.00 -4.20 3.00
CA LEU A 175 14.67 -2.99 2.25
C LEU A 175 14.50 -1.74 3.12
N ASN A 176 14.26 -1.91 4.43
CA ASN A 176 13.95 -0.81 5.34
C ASN A 176 12.91 0.18 4.75
N PRO A 177 11.72 -0.30 4.33
CA PRO A 177 10.77 0.53 3.62
C PRO A 177 10.15 1.59 4.55
N TYR A 178 9.70 2.72 3.97
CA TYR A 178 8.90 3.71 4.67
C TYR A 178 7.59 3.10 5.21
N ALA A 179 6.92 2.31 4.37
CA ALA A 179 5.70 1.62 4.75
C ALA A 179 5.67 0.20 4.20
N VAL A 180 4.96 -0.70 4.88
CA VAL A 180 4.58 -2.03 4.39
C VAL A 180 3.09 -2.06 4.10
N ASP A 181 2.71 -2.70 3.01
CA ASP A 181 1.32 -2.87 2.58
C ASP A 181 0.92 -4.33 2.57
N VAL A 182 -0.23 -4.65 3.14
CA VAL A 182 -0.76 -6.01 3.18
C VAL A 182 -2.26 -6.04 2.95
N ALA A 183 -2.71 -7.02 2.18
CA ALA A 183 -4.12 -7.34 2.01
C ALA A 183 -4.40 -8.79 2.42
N SER A 184 -4.08 -9.76 1.55
CA SER A 184 -4.40 -11.18 1.77
C SER A 184 -3.62 -11.80 2.92
N GLY A 185 -2.40 -11.34 3.20
CA GLY A 185 -1.54 -11.91 4.26
C GLY A 185 -2.09 -11.76 5.69
N VAL A 186 -3.17 -10.97 5.86
CA VAL A 186 -3.87 -10.76 7.13
C VAL A 186 -5.38 -11.01 7.00
N GLU A 187 -5.79 -11.84 6.04
CA GLU A 187 -7.20 -12.18 5.80
C GLU A 187 -7.50 -13.63 6.10
N LYS A 188 -8.69 -13.91 6.63
CA LYS A 188 -9.24 -15.27 6.70
C LYS A 188 -9.97 -15.67 5.42
N GLU A 189 -10.53 -14.70 4.70
CA GLU A 189 -11.10 -14.81 3.36
C GLU A 189 -11.04 -13.46 2.66
N PRO A 190 -11.07 -13.38 1.31
CA PRO A 190 -10.94 -12.12 0.60
C PRO A 190 -11.91 -11.04 1.10
N GLY A 191 -11.37 -9.91 1.55
CA GLY A 191 -12.12 -8.78 2.09
C GLY A 191 -12.53 -8.89 3.54
N LYS A 192 -12.14 -9.98 4.25
CA LYS A 192 -12.38 -10.13 5.69
C LYS A 192 -11.07 -10.37 6.44
N LYS A 193 -10.69 -9.45 7.29
CA LYS A 193 -9.45 -9.54 8.06
C LYS A 193 -9.55 -10.60 9.15
N ASP A 194 -8.42 -11.27 9.42
CA ASP A 194 -8.22 -12.09 10.59
C ASP A 194 -7.64 -11.23 11.72
N PRO A 195 -8.32 -11.07 12.85
CA PRO A 195 -7.87 -10.19 13.92
C PRO A 195 -6.48 -10.54 14.46
N ALA A 196 -6.16 -11.85 14.60
CA ALA A 196 -4.90 -12.29 15.16
C ALA A 196 -3.73 -12.04 14.18
N LEU A 197 -3.92 -12.34 12.89
CA LEU A 197 -2.93 -12.05 11.85
C LEU A 197 -2.73 -10.54 11.68
N LEU A 198 -3.79 -9.75 11.78
CA LEU A 198 -3.74 -8.30 11.67
C LEU A 198 -2.92 -7.69 12.82
N GLU A 199 -3.20 -8.09 14.06
CA GLU A 199 -2.48 -7.66 15.25
C GLU A 199 -0.99 -8.03 15.16
N GLU A 200 -0.70 -9.28 14.85
CA GLU A 200 0.68 -9.77 14.73
C GLU A 200 1.47 -9.03 13.64
N PHE A 201 0.88 -8.84 12.46
CA PHE A 201 1.52 -8.12 11.35
C PHE A 201 1.88 -6.68 11.75
N ILE A 202 0.92 -5.95 12.34
CA ILE A 202 1.13 -4.56 12.77
C ILE A 202 2.21 -4.52 13.87
N ARG A 203 2.17 -5.43 14.85
CA ARG A 203 3.19 -5.55 15.90
C ARG A 203 4.58 -5.74 15.32
N ILE A 204 4.78 -6.71 14.42
CA ILE A 204 6.09 -6.96 13.79
C ILE A 204 6.58 -5.72 13.04
N ALA A 205 5.71 -5.05 12.27
CA ALA A 205 6.08 -3.86 11.51
C ALA A 205 6.53 -2.69 12.42
N LYS A 206 5.90 -2.54 13.57
CA LYS A 206 6.21 -1.46 14.53
C LYS A 206 7.43 -1.79 15.41
N GLU A 207 7.65 -3.05 15.79
CA GLU A 207 8.74 -3.48 16.66
C GLU A 207 10.02 -3.83 15.91
N GLY A 208 9.91 -4.47 14.74
CA GLY A 208 11.04 -4.95 13.95
C GLY A 208 12.08 -3.87 13.59
N THR A 209 11.67 -2.62 13.54
CA THR A 209 12.55 -1.47 13.32
C THR A 209 13.30 -1.01 14.58
N LYS A 210 12.82 -1.34 15.78
CA LYS A 210 13.53 -1.01 17.04
C LYS A 210 14.82 -1.81 17.18
N GLN A 211 14.85 -3.06 16.77
CA GLN A 211 16.04 -3.92 16.83
C GLN A 211 17.16 -3.47 15.87
N ASN A 212 16.80 -2.90 14.72
CA ASN A 212 17.77 -2.37 13.77
C ASN A 212 18.38 -1.03 14.21
N ALA A 213 17.63 -0.16 14.88
CA ALA A 213 18.10 1.10 15.41
C ALA A 213 19.11 0.90 16.58
N SER A 214 18.89 -0.11 17.43
CA SER A 214 19.81 -0.41 18.55
C SER A 214 21.12 -1.07 18.09
N LYS A 215 21.12 -1.80 16.97
CA LYS A 215 22.35 -2.36 16.37
C LYS A 215 23.20 -1.34 15.64
N ALA A 216 22.61 -0.22 15.18
CA ALA A 216 23.35 0.86 14.52
C ALA A 216 24.04 1.83 15.51
N LEU A 217 23.72 1.75 16.80
CA LEU A 217 24.29 2.61 17.85
C LEU A 217 25.46 1.98 18.62
N HIS A 218 25.83 0.74 18.30
CA HIS A 218 27.02 0.06 18.86
C HIS A 218 27.86 -0.48 17.70
N PRO A 219 28.92 0.27 17.25
CA PRO A 219 29.91 -0.24 16.31
C PRO A 219 30.82 -1.27 16.95
#